data_8a7c306e96065e59d4a271739e94ee65
#
_entry.id   8a7c306e96065e59d4a271739e94ee65
#
_cell.length_a   1.000
_cell.length_b   1.000
_cell.length_c   1.000
_cell.angle_alpha   90.00
_cell.angle_beta   90.00
_cell.angle_gamma   90.00
#
_symmetry.space_group_name_H-M   'P 1'
#
loop_
_entity.id
_entity.type
_entity.pdbx_description
1 polymer ?
#
loop_
_entity_poly.entity_id
_entity_poly.type
_entity_poly.pdbx_seq_one_letter_code
_entity_poly.pdbx_strand_id
1 'polypeptide(L)'
;MSIRPELLYGRWLHAHEEDTEHEMVFRPATADLPPSRGRRGLELSPDGTYTEIRPGRDDRPESSTGRWGLEGENCLVVERGEGESTRRAMRIVAADGNSIVVRK
;
A
#
# COMPACT_ATOMS: atom_id res chain seq x y z
N MET A 1 12.40 -16.56 0.95
CA MET A 1 11.53 -16.52 2.12
C MET A 1 10.21 -15.84 1.71
N SER A 2 9.10 -16.56 1.86
CA SER A 2 7.81 -16.02 1.45
C SER A 2 7.24 -15.08 2.51
N ILE A 3 6.54 -14.05 2.03
CA ILE A 3 5.93 -13.07 2.91
C ILE A 3 4.56 -13.59 3.35
N ARG A 4 4.29 -13.50 4.64
CA ARG A 4 2.98 -13.88 5.17
C ARG A 4 1.97 -12.80 4.86
N PRO A 5 0.82 -13.14 4.24
CA PRO A 5 -0.20 -12.13 3.96
C PRO A 5 -0.67 -11.38 5.19
N GLU A 6 -0.67 -12.03 6.35
CA GLU A 6 -1.12 -11.43 7.61
C GLU A 6 -0.31 -10.19 7.99
N LEU A 7 0.94 -10.11 7.55
CA LEU A 7 1.79 -8.95 7.82
C LEU A 7 1.37 -7.74 6.99
N LEU A 8 0.53 -7.94 5.98
CA LEU A 8 0.10 -6.89 5.08
C LEU A 8 -1.31 -6.39 5.38
N TYR A 9 -2.07 -7.09 6.22
CA TYR A 9 -3.44 -6.70 6.53
C TYR A 9 -3.48 -5.37 7.29
N GLY A 10 -4.44 -4.53 6.94
CA GLY A 10 -4.68 -3.29 7.64
C GLY A 10 -4.50 -2.07 6.77
N ARG A 11 -4.53 -0.91 7.40
CA ARG A 11 -4.38 0.37 6.73
C ARG A 11 -2.95 0.87 6.88
N TRP A 12 -2.37 1.29 5.76
CA TRP A 12 -0.99 1.73 5.67
C TRP A 12 -0.93 3.14 5.09
N LEU A 13 -0.02 3.94 5.58
CA LEU A 13 0.24 5.28 5.07
C LEU A 13 1.64 5.32 4.44
N HIS A 14 1.74 6.03 3.32
CA HIS A 14 3.03 6.18 2.65
C HIS A 14 3.93 7.10 3.46
N ALA A 15 4.97 6.54 4.03
CA ALA A 15 5.97 7.28 4.80
C ALA A 15 7.05 7.80 3.85
N HIS A 16 6.70 8.78 3.02
CA HIS A 16 7.60 9.29 1.99
C HIS A 16 8.90 9.85 2.57
N GLU A 17 8.88 10.25 3.84
CA GLU A 17 10.08 10.72 4.54
C GLU A 17 11.14 9.64 4.68
N GLU A 18 10.73 8.38 4.64
CA GLU A 18 11.62 7.23 4.78
C GLU A 18 11.98 6.61 3.43
N ASP A 19 11.42 7.11 2.33
CA ASP A 19 11.72 6.59 1.01
C ASP A 19 13.20 6.74 0.67
N THR A 20 13.72 5.76 -0.06
CA THR A 20 15.05 5.85 -0.63
C THR A 20 14.94 6.03 -2.14
N GLU A 21 16.08 6.07 -2.83
CA GLU A 21 16.10 6.20 -4.28
C GLU A 21 15.37 5.07 -5.00
N HIS A 22 15.40 3.88 -4.41
CA HIS A 22 14.85 2.67 -5.05
C HIS A 22 13.68 2.04 -4.30
N GLU A 23 13.32 2.54 -3.13
CA GLU A 23 12.35 1.90 -2.28
C GLU A 23 11.35 2.90 -1.69
N MET A 24 10.11 2.44 -1.54
CA MET A 24 9.07 3.18 -0.85
C MET A 24 8.72 2.48 0.46
N VAL A 25 8.49 3.27 1.50
CA VAL A 25 8.18 2.75 2.83
C VAL A 25 6.75 3.11 3.20
N PHE A 26 6.02 2.12 3.71
CA PHE A 26 4.68 2.31 4.25
C PHE A 26 4.68 1.96 5.74
N ARG A 27 3.97 2.76 6.53
CA ARG A 27 3.82 2.54 7.96
C ARG A 27 2.34 2.32 8.30
N PRO A 28 2.03 1.59 9.38
CA PRO A 28 0.63 1.44 9.81
C PRO A 28 -0.01 2.81 10.06
N ALA A 29 -1.31 2.90 9.81
CA ALA A 29 -2.04 4.16 10.01
C ALA A 29 -2.00 4.64 11.46
N THR A 30 -1.67 3.75 12.39
CA THR A 30 -1.51 4.08 13.80
C THR A 30 -0.12 4.63 14.13
N ALA A 31 0.82 4.61 13.17
CA ALA A 31 2.16 5.13 13.39
C ALA A 31 2.12 6.65 13.55
N ASP A 32 3.04 7.16 14.38
CA ASP A 32 3.17 8.60 14.61
C ASP A 32 4.03 9.21 13.50
N LEU A 33 3.37 9.57 12.40
CA LEU A 33 4.06 10.17 11.26
C LEU A 33 3.93 11.69 11.30
N PRO A 34 4.95 12.42 10.79
CA PRO A 34 4.83 13.87 10.69
C PRO A 34 3.62 14.27 9.85
N PRO A 35 2.96 15.39 10.17
CA PRO A 35 1.87 15.88 9.34
C PRO A 35 2.34 16.11 7.91
N SER A 36 1.57 15.63 6.95
CA SER A 36 1.89 15.80 5.54
C SER A 36 0.59 15.96 4.75
N ARG A 37 0.51 17.02 3.98
CA ARG A 37 -0.62 17.24 3.09
C ARG A 37 -0.58 16.22 1.97
N GLY A 38 -1.72 15.55 1.75
CA GLY A 38 -1.82 14.66 0.63
C GLY A 38 -1.05 13.36 0.78
N ARG A 39 -0.89 12.89 2.00
CA ARG A 39 -0.24 11.60 2.23
C ARG A 39 -1.11 10.47 1.66
N ARG A 40 -0.51 9.65 0.81
CA ARG A 40 -1.19 8.50 0.24
C ARG A 40 -1.34 7.39 1.27
N GLY A 41 -2.38 6.59 1.11
CA GLY A 41 -2.61 5.43 1.96
C GLY A 41 -3.15 4.26 1.17
N LEU A 42 -3.08 3.08 1.77
CA LEU A 42 -3.71 1.89 1.21
C LEU A 42 -4.23 1.02 2.34
N GLU A 43 -5.21 0.20 2.03
CA GLU A 43 -5.76 -0.76 2.96
C GLU A 43 -5.83 -2.11 2.28
N LEU A 44 -5.29 -3.13 2.95
CA LEU A 44 -5.29 -4.50 2.48
C LEU A 44 -6.12 -5.33 3.45
N SER A 45 -7.25 -5.84 2.97
CA SER A 45 -8.16 -6.61 3.81
C SER A 45 -7.93 -8.11 3.64
N PRO A 46 -8.20 -8.91 4.69
CA PRO A 46 -8.01 -10.36 4.62
C PRO A 46 -8.86 -11.04 3.55
N ASP A 47 -9.96 -10.41 3.15
CA ASP A 47 -10.85 -10.96 2.12
C ASP A 47 -10.36 -10.70 0.69
N GLY A 48 -9.20 -10.04 0.54
CA GLY A 48 -8.66 -9.71 -0.77
C GLY A 48 -9.07 -8.34 -1.30
N THR A 49 -9.74 -7.53 -0.51
CA THR A 49 -10.13 -6.18 -0.92
C THR A 49 -8.96 -5.21 -0.73
N TYR A 50 -8.74 -4.40 -1.75
CA TYR A 50 -7.73 -3.34 -1.75
C TYR A 50 -8.41 -2.00 -1.85
N THR A 51 -8.03 -1.08 -1.00
CA THR A 51 -8.52 0.30 -1.07
C THR A 51 -7.31 1.23 -1.12
N GLU A 52 -7.27 2.09 -2.13
CA GLU A 52 -6.23 3.10 -2.25
C GLU A 52 -6.82 4.45 -1.89
N ILE A 53 -6.12 5.19 -1.04
CA ILE A 53 -6.52 6.53 -0.62
C ILE A 53 -5.50 7.50 -1.17
N ARG A 54 -5.97 8.50 -1.94
CA ARG A 54 -5.11 9.51 -2.55
C ARG A 54 -5.63 10.90 -2.23
N PRO A 55 -4.76 11.91 -2.20
CA PRO A 55 -5.23 13.28 -2.12
C PRO A 55 -6.01 13.62 -3.39
N GLY A 56 -7.23 14.10 -3.20
CA GLY A 56 -8.07 14.54 -4.29
C GLY A 56 -8.02 16.05 -4.46
N ARG A 57 -8.87 16.56 -5.34
CA ARG A 57 -9.04 18.00 -5.49
C ARG A 57 -9.77 18.58 -4.28
N ASP A 58 -9.52 19.83 -3.98
CA ASP A 58 -10.19 20.57 -2.91
C ASP A 58 -9.94 19.97 -1.52
N ASP A 59 -8.74 19.39 -1.32
CA ASP A 59 -8.33 18.78 -0.05
C ASP A 59 -9.23 17.63 0.42
N ARG A 60 -10.03 17.06 -0.47
CA ARG A 60 -10.87 15.91 -0.15
C ARG A 60 -10.15 14.62 -0.55
N PRO A 61 -10.06 13.64 0.35
CA PRO A 61 -9.46 12.36 -0.01
C PRO A 61 -10.34 11.63 -1.03
N GLU A 62 -9.70 11.05 -2.04
CA GLU A 62 -10.34 10.17 -3.00
C GLU A 62 -9.92 8.74 -2.71
N SER A 63 -10.87 7.81 -2.80
CA SER A 63 -10.58 6.41 -2.60
C SER A 63 -10.99 5.59 -3.82
N SER A 64 -10.21 4.56 -4.09
CA SER A 64 -10.50 3.59 -5.14
C SER A 64 -10.39 2.20 -4.55
N THR A 65 -11.33 1.33 -4.90
CA THR A 65 -11.40 -0.03 -4.37
C THR A 65 -11.11 -1.03 -5.47
N GLY A 66 -10.41 -2.09 -5.11
CA GLY A 66 -10.08 -3.17 -6.02
C GLY A 66 -9.73 -4.43 -5.26
N ARG A 67 -8.81 -5.21 -5.80
CA ARG A 67 -8.39 -6.47 -5.19
C ARG A 67 -6.88 -6.53 -5.10
N TRP A 68 -6.40 -7.32 -4.15
CA TRP A 68 -4.97 -7.55 -3.98
C TRP A 68 -4.68 -9.01 -3.75
N GLY A 69 -3.44 -9.40 -3.97
CA GLY A 69 -2.96 -10.73 -3.69
C GLY A 69 -1.45 -10.77 -3.73
N LEU A 70 -0.90 -11.91 -3.32
CA LEU A 70 0.53 -12.15 -3.44
C LEU A 70 0.76 -13.17 -4.54
N GLU A 71 1.70 -12.88 -5.43
CA GLU A 71 2.16 -13.82 -6.44
C GLU A 71 3.62 -14.16 -6.15
N GLY A 72 3.96 -15.45 -6.23
CA GLY A 72 5.30 -15.89 -5.90
C GLY A 72 5.60 -15.66 -4.42
N GLU A 73 6.83 -15.32 -4.13
CA GLU A 73 7.27 -15.19 -2.75
C GLU A 73 7.09 -13.79 -2.16
N ASN A 74 7.17 -12.77 -3.01
CA ASN A 74 7.22 -11.39 -2.51
C ASN A 74 6.64 -10.37 -3.49
N CYS A 75 5.78 -10.79 -4.40
CA CYS A 75 5.18 -9.86 -5.34
C CYS A 75 3.76 -9.50 -4.89
N LEU A 76 3.55 -8.25 -4.52
CA LEU A 76 2.24 -7.73 -4.19
C LEU A 76 1.58 -7.24 -5.48
N VAL A 77 0.43 -7.84 -5.82
CA VAL A 77 -0.33 -7.45 -6.99
C VAL A 77 -1.62 -6.81 -6.56
N VAL A 78 -1.89 -5.63 -7.08
CA VAL A 78 -3.14 -4.92 -6.83
C VAL A 78 -3.82 -4.65 -8.16
N GLU A 79 -5.13 -4.85 -8.19
CA GLU A 79 -5.98 -4.54 -9.34
C GLU A 79 -7.08 -3.61 -8.87
N ARG A 80 -7.33 -2.56 -9.62
CA ARG A 80 -8.39 -1.63 -9.28
C ARG A 80 -9.10 -1.18 -10.54
N GLY A 81 -10.33 -0.73 -10.35
CA GLY A 81 -11.14 -0.13 -11.39
C GLY A 81 -12.18 -1.07 -11.95
N GLU A 82 -13.23 -0.46 -12.46
CA GLU A 82 -14.28 -1.13 -13.23
C GLU A 82 -14.01 -0.81 -14.70
N GLY A 83 -14.20 -1.79 -15.56
CA GLY A 83 -13.93 -1.63 -16.98
C GLY A 83 -12.49 -1.94 -17.33
N GLU A 84 -11.68 -0.91 -17.61
CA GLU A 84 -10.26 -1.10 -17.84
C GLU A 84 -9.56 -1.28 -16.50
N SER A 85 -9.27 -2.53 -16.15
CA SER A 85 -8.58 -2.83 -14.91
C SER A 85 -7.13 -2.39 -14.97
N THR A 86 -6.69 -1.67 -13.95
CA THR A 86 -5.29 -1.32 -13.79
C THR A 86 -4.66 -2.32 -12.84
N ARG A 87 -3.72 -3.09 -13.35
CA ARG A 87 -2.96 -4.04 -12.56
C ARG A 87 -1.58 -3.47 -12.28
N ARG A 88 -1.18 -3.51 -11.02
CA ARG A 88 0.13 -3.05 -10.58
C ARG A 88 0.79 -4.13 -9.75
N ALA A 89 2.03 -4.44 -10.07
CA ALA A 89 2.83 -5.40 -9.32
C ALA A 89 3.96 -4.65 -8.63
N MET A 90 4.17 -4.96 -7.34
CA MET A 90 5.22 -4.34 -6.55
C MET A 90 6.00 -5.42 -5.83
N ARG A 91 7.33 -5.34 -5.87
CA ARG A 91 8.17 -6.28 -5.14
C ARG A 91 8.29 -5.81 -3.69
N ILE A 92 7.91 -6.67 -2.76
CA ILE A 92 8.08 -6.39 -1.34
C ILE A 92 9.49 -6.78 -0.94
N VAL A 93 10.22 -5.82 -0.41
CA VAL A 93 11.60 -6.04 0.07
C VAL A 93 11.57 -6.50 1.52
N ALA A 94 10.66 -5.95 2.31
CA ALA A 94 10.52 -6.31 3.71
C ALA A 94 9.10 -6.01 4.19
N ALA A 95 8.60 -6.85 5.10
CA ALA A 95 7.32 -6.64 5.78
C ALA A 95 7.41 -7.31 7.14
N ASP A 96 7.20 -6.55 8.21
CA ASP A 96 7.35 -7.05 9.58
C ASP A 96 6.15 -6.72 10.47
N GLY A 97 5.03 -6.28 9.89
CA GLY A 97 3.86 -5.84 10.64
C GLY A 97 3.92 -4.38 11.08
N ASN A 98 5.10 -3.78 11.06
CA ASN A 98 5.33 -2.38 11.44
C ASN A 98 5.73 -1.52 10.26
N SER A 99 6.10 -2.15 9.17
CA SER A 99 6.43 -1.46 7.93
C SER A 99 6.28 -2.41 6.76
N ILE A 100 6.00 -1.82 5.61
CA ILE A 100 6.09 -2.51 4.33
C ILE A 100 7.04 -1.69 3.48
N VAL A 101 8.07 -2.34 2.96
CA VAL A 101 9.05 -1.71 2.07
C VAL A 101 8.90 -2.35 0.70
N VAL A 102 8.61 -1.55 -0.30
CA VAL A 102 8.44 -2.04 -1.67
C VAL A 102 9.45 -1.36 -2.59
N ARG A 103 9.84 -2.06 -3.62
CA ARG A 103 10.76 -1.54 -4.62
C ARG A 103 10.02 -0.67 -5.63
N LYS A 104 10.58 0.48 -5.92
CA LYS A 104 10.05 1.36 -6.96
C LYS A 104 10.16 0.77 -8.35
#